data_48f9a55a6ec3cc1fa355dc0329c1d38b
#
_entry.id   48f9a55a6ec3cc1fa355dc0329c1d38b
#
_cell.length_a   1.000
_cell.length_b   1.000
_cell.length_c   1.000
_cell.angle_alpha   90.00
_cell.angle_beta   90.00
_cell.angle_gamma   90.00
#
_symmetry.space_group_name_H-M   'P 1'
#
loop_
_entity.id
_entity.type
_entity.pdbx_description
1 polymer ?
#
loop_
_entity_poly.entity_id
_entity_poly.type
_entity_poly.pdbx_seq_one_letter_code
_entity_poly.pdbx_strand_id
1 'polypeptide(L)'
;MDTEQQMNSVSGERLNKNSDHPYSVTSMTLADGRELIYFDDDPDVLNGSVKRTLTDLRELPHAKTDSEIRRDPLSGEWVAYASHRMNRTFMPPANEDPLAPTVPDHLPTEIPSPNYDVVVFENRFPSFSMHMSRTLSTERNDGRVEQRSADDDALLDNGMVPHRPAIARCEVICFTPDISGSFKELPVNRIRTVIEAWAHRTKALSAIPEVRHVYPFENRGEEIGVTLQHPHGQIYSYPEIPPRIRNIVHSSKKYREENGSDLFDDLLSAELEEGTRIIDCTDHFVVFVPAAAKWPLEVMVMPRRSVPDLDALSQEERADLAPLLKKLYTAVDKFFDGVERTPYIASWNQAPTVPEDRDYVRLHLQLFSLMRSPHRLKYLAGSESGMGFWINDTTPEHIAQRFREIWDDK
;
A
#
# COMPACT_ATOMS: atom_id res chain seq x y z
N MET A 1 42.55 15.31 15.50
CA MET A 1 42.21 15.86 14.18
C MET A 1 42.10 14.68 13.26
N ASP A 2 40.95 14.06 13.21
CA ASP A 2 40.62 13.02 12.22
C ASP A 2 39.18 13.26 11.84
N THR A 3 39.04 13.85 10.67
CA THR A 3 37.78 14.06 9.97
C THR A 3 37.40 12.74 9.32
N GLU A 4 36.60 11.92 10.00
CA GLU A 4 35.87 10.83 9.35
C GLU A 4 34.79 11.42 8.43
N GLN A 5 35.14 11.49 7.16
CA GLN A 5 34.16 11.60 6.09
C GLN A 5 33.27 10.35 6.10
N GLN A 6 32.06 10.46 6.62
CA GLN A 6 31.02 9.47 6.37
C GLN A 6 30.76 9.40 4.86
N MET A 7 31.29 8.37 4.24
CA MET A 7 30.95 7.99 2.88
C MET A 7 29.48 7.54 2.87
N ASN A 8 28.59 8.39 2.35
CA ASN A 8 27.26 8.00 1.96
C ASN A 8 27.36 6.86 0.92
N SER A 9 26.98 5.65 1.30
CA SER A 9 26.94 4.51 0.39
C SER A 9 25.82 4.70 -0.62
N VAL A 10 26.13 5.18 -1.81
CA VAL A 10 25.25 5.14 -2.96
C VAL A 10 25.13 3.68 -3.38
N SER A 11 24.00 3.04 -3.11
CA SER A 11 23.71 1.70 -3.61
C SER A 11 23.41 1.79 -5.11
N GLY A 12 24.12 1.01 -5.91
CA GLY A 12 24.25 1.16 -7.36
C GLY A 12 22.94 1.08 -8.14
N GLU A 13 22.91 1.83 -9.21
CA GLU A 13 21.90 1.85 -10.26
C GLU A 13 21.70 0.45 -10.86
N ARG A 14 20.46 -0.06 -10.85
CA ARG A 14 20.07 -1.31 -11.50
C ARG A 14 19.13 -1.01 -12.67
N LEU A 15 19.62 -1.23 -13.88
CA LEU A 15 18.81 -1.16 -15.10
C LEU A 15 18.15 -2.51 -15.39
N ASN A 16 16.84 -2.56 -15.51
CA ASN A 16 16.10 -3.71 -16.02
C ASN A 16 15.97 -3.60 -17.54
N LYS A 17 17.05 -3.91 -18.28
CA LYS A 17 17.10 -3.77 -19.73
C LYS A 17 16.43 -4.91 -20.51
N ASN A 18 16.05 -6.00 -19.86
CA ASN A 18 15.58 -7.22 -20.52
C ASN A 18 14.04 -7.35 -20.52
N SER A 19 13.30 -6.31 -20.16
CA SER A 19 11.83 -6.31 -20.19
C SER A 19 11.30 -5.46 -21.36
N ASP A 20 10.07 -5.73 -21.75
CA ASP A 20 9.29 -4.90 -22.68
C ASP A 20 9.00 -3.50 -22.12
N HIS A 21 9.26 -3.30 -20.83
CA HIS A 21 9.17 -2.03 -20.11
C HIS A 21 10.49 -1.74 -19.36
N PRO A 22 11.47 -1.07 -20.01
CA PRO A 22 12.73 -0.74 -19.34
C PRO A 22 12.51 0.34 -18.28
N TYR A 23 13.09 0.12 -17.10
CA TYR A 23 13.13 1.12 -16.03
C TYR A 23 14.44 0.98 -15.23
N SER A 24 14.81 2.06 -14.54
CA SER A 24 15.95 2.06 -13.60
C SER A 24 15.49 2.22 -12.16
N VAL A 25 16.29 1.69 -11.24
CA VAL A 25 16.06 1.82 -9.80
C VAL A 25 17.30 2.45 -9.18
N THR A 26 17.14 3.63 -8.57
CA THR A 26 18.22 4.35 -7.90
C THR A 26 17.82 4.66 -6.47
N SER A 27 18.59 4.21 -5.49
CA SER A 27 18.31 4.46 -4.07
C SER A 27 19.30 5.43 -3.45
N MET A 28 18.84 6.18 -2.44
CA MET A 28 19.65 7.07 -1.63
C MET A 28 19.20 7.05 -0.16
N THR A 29 20.04 7.56 0.72
CA THR A 29 19.68 7.83 2.11
C THR A 29 19.38 9.31 2.29
N LEU A 30 18.22 9.63 2.86
CA LEU A 30 17.81 10.99 3.23
C LEU A 30 18.62 11.50 4.43
N ALA A 31 18.60 12.82 4.67
CA ALA A 31 19.34 13.47 5.73
C ALA A 31 19.05 12.92 7.14
N ASP A 32 17.86 12.40 7.37
CA ASP A 32 17.43 11.79 8.63
C ASP A 32 17.65 10.26 8.71
N GLY A 33 18.31 9.66 7.71
CA GLY A 33 18.65 8.24 7.67
C GLY A 33 17.60 7.35 6.99
N ARG A 34 16.44 7.89 6.59
CA ARG A 34 15.41 7.16 5.82
C ARG A 34 15.88 6.86 4.40
N GLU A 35 15.44 5.75 3.84
CA GLU A 35 15.69 5.40 2.43
C GLU A 35 14.69 6.07 1.50
N LEU A 36 15.18 6.51 0.32
CA LEU A 36 14.39 6.96 -0.82
C LEU A 36 14.85 6.23 -2.08
N ILE A 37 13.91 5.82 -2.92
CA ILE A 37 14.14 5.01 -4.13
C ILE A 37 13.39 5.63 -5.29
N TYR A 38 14.11 5.99 -6.36
CA TYR A 38 13.54 6.40 -7.65
C TYR A 38 13.33 5.17 -8.54
N PHE A 39 12.19 5.13 -9.22
CA PHE A 39 11.87 4.19 -10.30
C PHE A 39 11.60 5.03 -11.55
N ASP A 40 12.48 4.95 -12.52
CA ASP A 40 12.49 5.86 -13.65
C ASP A 40 12.30 5.11 -14.96
N ASP A 41 11.30 5.53 -15.76
CA ASP A 41 11.01 5.06 -17.11
C ASP A 41 11.31 6.12 -18.18
N ASP A 42 11.76 7.31 -17.80
CA ASP A 42 12.14 8.40 -18.69
C ASP A 42 13.37 7.99 -19.52
N PRO A 43 13.29 8.04 -20.87
CA PRO A 43 14.40 7.71 -21.75
C PRO A 43 15.70 8.48 -21.48
N ASP A 44 15.62 9.73 -21.02
CA ASP A 44 16.80 10.55 -20.72
C ASP A 44 17.49 10.14 -19.43
N VAL A 45 16.74 9.60 -18.48
CA VAL A 45 17.31 8.96 -17.29
C VAL A 45 17.94 7.62 -17.66
N LEU A 46 17.23 6.80 -18.44
CA LEU A 46 17.69 5.47 -18.84
C LEU A 46 18.97 5.51 -19.71
N ASN A 47 19.15 6.56 -20.53
CA ASN A 47 20.36 6.74 -21.33
C ASN A 47 21.49 7.49 -20.59
N GLY A 48 21.23 7.99 -19.37
CA GLY A 48 22.19 8.70 -18.52
C GLY A 48 22.37 10.18 -18.83
N SER A 49 21.54 10.77 -19.73
CA SER A 49 21.55 12.21 -20.03
C SER A 49 21.02 13.04 -18.87
N VAL A 50 20.06 12.51 -18.12
CA VAL A 50 19.52 13.10 -16.89
C VAL A 50 19.90 12.22 -15.72
N LYS A 51 20.35 12.82 -14.61
CA LYS A 51 20.66 12.13 -13.36
C LYS A 51 19.78 12.65 -12.24
N ARG A 52 19.35 11.75 -11.37
CA ARG A 52 18.62 12.11 -10.16
C ARG A 52 19.55 12.76 -9.13
N THR A 53 19.02 13.71 -8.37
CA THR A 53 19.74 14.30 -7.22
C THR A 53 19.75 13.29 -6.08
N LEU A 54 20.93 12.94 -5.59
CA LEU A 54 21.14 11.96 -4.53
C LEU A 54 21.66 12.60 -3.23
N THR A 55 21.41 13.91 -3.05
CA THR A 55 21.80 14.65 -1.86
C THR A 55 20.58 15.34 -1.28
N ASP A 56 20.23 15.03 -0.05
CA ASP A 56 19.21 15.74 0.71
C ASP A 56 19.87 16.89 1.48
N LEU A 57 19.47 18.12 1.17
CA LEU A 57 20.05 19.33 1.74
C LEU A 57 19.36 19.77 3.06
N ARG A 58 18.38 19.03 3.54
CA ARG A 58 17.68 19.36 4.79
C ARG A 58 18.56 19.04 5.99
N GLU A 59 18.47 19.87 7.02
CA GLU A 59 19.02 19.58 8.34
C GLU A 59 17.95 18.94 9.22
N LEU A 60 17.96 17.62 9.34
CA LEU A 60 16.95 16.85 10.06
C LEU A 60 17.62 15.97 11.13
N PRO A 61 16.99 15.83 12.32
CA PRO A 61 17.43 14.80 13.27
C PRO A 61 17.18 13.41 12.68
N HIS A 62 18.01 12.45 13.08
CA HIS A 62 17.78 11.05 12.68
C HIS A 62 16.37 10.58 13.02
N ALA A 63 15.75 9.86 12.07
CA ALA A 63 14.45 9.28 12.25
C ALA A 63 14.46 8.27 13.41
N LYS A 64 13.57 8.49 14.38
CA LYS A 64 13.39 7.60 15.54
C LYS A 64 11.93 7.57 15.94
N THR A 65 11.44 6.43 16.39
CA THR A 65 10.08 6.28 16.90
C THR A 65 10.02 5.33 18.09
N ASP A 66 9.04 5.56 18.95
CA ASP A 66 8.68 4.70 20.08
C ASP A 66 7.35 3.97 19.84
N SER A 67 6.98 3.77 18.57
CA SER A 67 5.76 3.05 18.21
C SER A 67 5.75 1.65 18.79
N GLU A 68 4.60 1.23 19.32
CA GLU A 68 4.40 -0.11 19.87
C GLU A 68 3.06 -0.70 19.39
N ILE A 69 2.94 -2.00 19.46
CA ILE A 69 1.66 -2.70 19.30
C ILE A 69 1.28 -3.36 20.62
N ARG A 70 -0.04 -3.35 20.92
CA ARG A 70 -0.63 -4.00 22.10
C ARG A 70 -1.72 -4.92 21.64
N ARG A 71 -1.79 -6.10 22.25
CA ARG A 71 -2.83 -7.07 21.95
C ARG A 71 -3.98 -6.92 22.93
N ASP A 72 -5.18 -6.68 22.41
CA ASP A 72 -6.39 -6.69 23.21
C ASP A 72 -6.68 -8.14 23.69
N PRO A 73 -6.73 -8.39 25.00
CA PRO A 73 -6.97 -9.73 25.52
C PRO A 73 -8.39 -10.24 25.27
N LEU A 74 -9.36 -9.35 24.98
CA LEU A 74 -10.75 -9.74 24.71
C LEU A 74 -10.95 -10.17 23.26
N SER A 75 -10.48 -9.37 22.32
CA SER A 75 -10.66 -9.64 20.89
C SER A 75 -9.49 -10.39 20.25
N GLY A 76 -8.32 -10.37 20.90
CA GLY A 76 -7.06 -10.89 20.32
C GLY A 76 -6.49 -10.03 19.20
N GLU A 77 -7.03 -8.84 18.96
CA GLU A 77 -6.58 -7.91 17.95
C GLU A 77 -5.38 -7.09 18.42
N TRP A 78 -4.48 -6.79 17.49
CA TRP A 78 -3.34 -5.92 17.75
C TRP A 78 -3.67 -4.47 17.37
N VAL A 79 -3.34 -3.54 18.27
CA VAL A 79 -3.53 -2.10 18.11
C VAL A 79 -2.17 -1.42 18.11
N ALA A 80 -1.89 -0.62 17.06
CA ALA A 80 -0.65 0.16 16.96
C ALA A 80 -0.79 1.53 17.63
N TYR A 81 0.18 1.91 18.43
CA TYR A 81 0.30 3.20 19.11
C TYR A 81 1.49 3.96 18.56
N ALA A 82 1.22 5.11 17.94
CA ALA A 82 2.22 6.00 17.31
C ALA A 82 1.87 7.46 17.60
N SER A 83 2.10 7.91 18.84
CA SER A 83 1.67 9.23 19.34
C SER A 83 2.27 10.40 18.55
N HIS A 84 3.49 10.26 18.01
CA HIS A 84 4.15 11.28 17.20
C HIS A 84 3.36 11.64 15.90
N ARG A 85 2.41 10.79 15.46
CA ARG A 85 1.56 11.07 14.28
C ARG A 85 0.55 12.19 14.50
N MET A 86 0.32 12.62 15.73
CA MET A 86 -0.53 13.79 16.02
C MET A 86 0.01 15.08 15.40
N ASN A 87 1.31 15.16 15.13
CA ASN A 87 1.98 16.35 14.58
C ASN A 87 2.19 16.25 13.04
N ARG A 88 1.52 15.34 12.35
CA ARG A 88 1.64 15.22 10.89
C ARG A 88 1.06 16.43 10.17
N THR A 89 1.64 16.77 9.01
CA THR A 89 1.14 17.85 8.14
C THR A 89 -0.29 17.56 7.68
N PHE A 90 -1.11 18.62 7.63
CA PHE A 90 -2.49 18.51 7.19
C PHE A 90 -2.81 19.61 6.16
N MET A 91 -3.17 19.21 4.94
CA MET A 91 -3.62 20.06 3.84
C MET A 91 -2.78 21.34 3.65
N PRO A 92 -1.46 21.21 3.43
CA PRO A 92 -0.62 22.38 3.19
C PRO A 92 -1.02 23.07 1.88
N PRO A 93 -0.76 24.37 1.71
CA PRO A 93 -0.87 25.03 0.42
C PRO A 93 -0.02 24.32 -0.64
N ALA A 94 -0.43 24.38 -1.91
CA ALA A 94 0.25 23.67 -3.01
C ALA A 94 1.76 23.99 -3.15
N ASN A 95 2.16 25.21 -2.77
CA ASN A 95 3.57 25.64 -2.77
C ASN A 95 4.36 25.13 -1.54
N GLU A 96 3.71 24.48 -0.58
CA GLU A 96 4.31 23.87 0.62
C GLU A 96 4.11 22.36 0.65
N ASP A 97 3.74 21.75 -0.49
CA ASP A 97 3.54 20.32 -0.60
C ASP A 97 4.85 19.56 -0.35
N PRO A 98 4.94 18.73 0.70
CA PRO A 98 6.16 18.00 1.03
C PRO A 98 6.49 16.89 0.04
N LEU A 99 5.54 16.48 -0.82
CA LEU A 99 5.72 15.43 -1.84
C LEU A 99 6.08 15.99 -3.22
N ALA A 100 6.08 17.31 -3.38
CA ALA A 100 6.55 17.95 -4.61
C ALA A 100 8.06 17.76 -4.80
N PRO A 101 8.57 17.81 -6.04
CA PRO A 101 10.00 17.82 -6.29
C PRO A 101 10.68 19.05 -5.64
N THR A 102 11.91 18.90 -5.17
CA THR A 102 12.74 20.03 -4.72
C THR A 102 13.22 20.83 -5.93
N VAL A 103 12.75 22.06 -6.08
CA VAL A 103 13.15 22.95 -7.18
C VAL A 103 13.96 24.13 -6.64
N PRO A 104 14.82 24.79 -7.49
CA PRO A 104 15.55 25.98 -7.09
C PRO A 104 14.62 27.07 -6.54
N ASP A 105 15.12 27.84 -5.56
CA ASP A 105 14.42 28.96 -4.94
C ASP A 105 13.18 28.57 -4.06
N HIS A 106 12.96 27.28 -3.83
CA HIS A 106 11.97 26.77 -2.90
C HIS A 106 12.62 26.00 -1.73
N LEU A 107 11.87 25.85 -0.63
CA LEU A 107 12.32 25.02 0.48
C LEU A 107 12.46 23.55 0.05
N PRO A 108 13.51 22.84 0.48
CA PRO A 108 13.66 21.42 0.18
C PRO A 108 12.50 20.60 0.71
N THR A 109 12.00 19.66 -0.11
CA THR A 109 10.91 18.74 0.23
C THR A 109 11.45 17.35 0.61
N GLU A 110 10.55 16.37 0.74
CA GLU A 110 10.95 14.96 0.95
C GLU A 110 11.70 14.37 -0.25
N ILE A 111 11.53 14.95 -1.45
CA ILE A 111 12.08 14.43 -2.70
C ILE A 111 13.17 15.40 -3.22
N PRO A 112 14.47 15.07 -3.07
CA PRO A 112 15.57 15.97 -3.42
C PRO A 112 15.70 16.30 -4.90
N SER A 113 15.27 15.41 -5.80
CA SER A 113 15.39 15.62 -7.24
C SER A 113 14.38 16.64 -7.76
N PRO A 114 14.75 17.53 -8.71
CA PRO A 114 13.85 18.54 -9.28
C PRO A 114 12.75 17.94 -10.18
N ASN A 115 12.88 16.67 -10.53
CA ASN A 115 11.90 15.88 -11.25
C ASN A 115 12.08 14.40 -10.92
N TYR A 116 11.04 13.58 -11.10
CA TYR A 116 11.08 12.13 -10.91
C TYR A 116 9.96 11.48 -11.73
N ASP A 117 10.01 10.17 -11.86
CA ASP A 117 8.95 9.40 -12.50
C ASP A 117 8.02 8.77 -11.46
N VAL A 118 8.55 7.83 -10.69
CA VAL A 118 7.91 7.27 -9.49
C VAL A 118 8.96 7.27 -8.38
N VAL A 119 8.57 7.65 -7.18
CA VAL A 119 9.47 7.64 -6.03
C VAL A 119 8.82 6.94 -4.85
N VAL A 120 9.60 6.12 -4.14
CA VAL A 120 9.19 5.46 -2.89
C VAL A 120 10.16 5.86 -1.79
N PHE A 121 9.65 6.22 -0.61
CA PHE A 121 10.49 6.55 0.53
C PHE A 121 9.83 6.19 1.85
N GLU A 122 10.63 5.99 2.89
CA GLU A 122 10.12 5.71 4.23
C GLU A 122 9.29 6.89 4.76
N ASN A 123 8.10 6.59 5.29
CA ASN A 123 7.21 7.60 5.86
C ASN A 123 7.89 8.32 7.03
N ARG A 124 7.83 9.66 7.05
CA ARG A 124 8.39 10.48 8.14
C ARG A 124 7.63 10.31 9.47
N PHE A 125 6.34 9.99 9.40
CA PHE A 125 5.47 9.78 10.57
C PHE A 125 4.91 8.34 10.56
N PRO A 126 5.77 7.31 10.67
CA PRO A 126 5.37 5.94 10.46
C PRO A 126 4.56 5.37 11.63
N SER A 127 3.62 4.48 11.35
CA SER A 127 2.98 3.67 12.39
C SER A 127 3.88 2.49 12.79
N PHE A 128 4.66 1.99 11.84
CA PHE A 128 5.62 0.90 11.99
C PHE A 128 6.97 1.35 11.44
N SER A 129 8.07 1.05 12.12
CA SER A 129 9.40 1.52 11.70
C SER A 129 10.50 0.53 12.09
N MET A 130 11.56 0.52 11.28
CA MET A 130 12.82 -0.13 11.63
C MET A 130 13.72 0.80 12.51
N HIS A 131 13.43 2.11 12.56
CA HIS A 131 14.17 3.12 13.31
C HIS A 131 13.60 3.30 14.72
N MET A 132 13.72 2.27 15.56
CA MET A 132 13.18 2.28 16.92
C MET A 132 14.12 2.99 17.90
N SER A 133 13.57 3.85 18.76
CA SER A 133 14.32 4.53 19.85
C SER A 133 14.67 3.59 21.01
N ARG A 134 13.85 2.57 21.23
CA ARG A 134 14.04 1.56 22.27
C ARG A 134 14.45 0.24 21.66
N THR A 135 15.65 -0.23 21.98
CA THR A 135 15.93 -1.65 21.99
C THR A 135 15.11 -2.26 23.13
N LEU A 136 14.39 -3.36 22.90
CA LEU A 136 13.73 -4.10 23.98
C LEU A 136 14.81 -4.71 24.92
N SER A 137 15.41 -3.85 25.72
CA SER A 137 16.24 -4.27 26.85
C SER A 137 15.36 -4.19 28.11
N THR A 138 14.89 -5.32 28.58
CA THR A 138 14.40 -5.41 29.96
C THR A 138 15.61 -5.50 30.87
N GLU A 139 15.87 -4.44 31.65
CA GLU A 139 16.72 -4.58 32.82
C GLU A 139 16.01 -5.54 33.81
N ARG A 140 16.54 -6.72 33.97
CA ARG A 140 16.17 -7.59 35.09
C ARG A 140 16.68 -6.94 36.39
N ASN A 141 15.99 -7.20 37.50
CA ASN A 141 16.43 -6.80 38.84
C ASN A 141 17.84 -7.30 39.25
N ASP A 142 18.48 -8.11 38.40
CA ASP A 142 19.82 -8.65 38.57
C ASP A 142 20.90 -7.92 37.72
N GLY A 143 20.50 -6.85 36.99
CA GLY A 143 21.42 -6.03 36.19
C GLY A 143 21.87 -6.69 34.87
N ARG A 144 21.26 -7.79 34.44
CA ARG A 144 21.52 -8.42 33.14
C ARG A 144 20.57 -7.88 32.08
N VAL A 145 21.13 -7.44 30.96
CA VAL A 145 20.40 -7.04 29.76
C VAL A 145 20.20 -8.28 28.90
N GLU A 146 18.98 -8.80 28.84
CA GLU A 146 18.60 -9.80 27.84
C GLU A 146 18.14 -9.07 26.57
N GLN A 147 18.80 -9.33 25.44
CA GLN A 147 18.24 -9.02 24.13
C GLN A 147 17.08 -10.00 23.88
N ARG A 148 15.85 -9.51 23.94
CA ARG A 148 14.68 -10.29 23.54
C ARG A 148 14.58 -10.34 22.03
N SER A 149 14.17 -11.49 21.51
CA SER A 149 13.77 -11.61 20.10
C SER A 149 12.51 -10.78 19.84
N ALA A 150 12.28 -10.39 18.60
CA ALA A 150 11.06 -9.67 18.21
C ALA A 150 9.76 -10.47 18.49
N ASP A 151 9.89 -11.75 18.75
CA ASP A 151 8.77 -12.66 19.05
C ASP A 151 8.44 -12.77 20.56
N ASP A 152 9.26 -12.19 21.43
CA ASP A 152 9.02 -12.21 22.89
C ASP A 152 8.14 -11.02 23.31
N ASP A 153 6.84 -11.25 23.49
CA ASP A 153 5.90 -10.26 24.01
C ASP A 153 6.26 -9.88 25.45
N ALA A 154 6.45 -8.60 25.73
CA ALA A 154 6.42 -8.09 27.09
C ALA A 154 4.96 -7.99 27.56
N LEU A 155 4.73 -7.96 28.87
CA LEU A 155 3.39 -7.86 29.44
C LEU A 155 3.24 -6.53 30.20
N LEU A 156 2.14 -5.81 29.89
CA LEU A 156 1.70 -4.63 30.63
C LEU A 156 0.64 -5.00 31.68
N ASP A 157 0.38 -4.11 32.61
CA ASP A 157 -0.78 -4.12 33.50
C ASP A 157 -1.02 -5.48 34.18
N ASN A 158 -0.15 -5.87 35.06
CA ASN A 158 -0.22 -7.16 35.79
C ASN A 158 -0.10 -8.41 34.89
N GLY A 159 0.51 -8.28 33.73
CA GLY A 159 0.76 -9.41 32.85
C GLY A 159 -0.41 -9.79 31.95
N MET A 160 -1.42 -8.92 31.80
CA MET A 160 -2.62 -9.25 31.02
C MET A 160 -2.54 -8.77 29.55
N VAL A 161 -1.78 -7.72 29.25
CA VAL A 161 -1.74 -7.11 27.92
C VAL A 161 -0.38 -7.35 27.27
N PRO A 162 -0.27 -8.27 26.30
CA PRO A 162 0.94 -8.44 25.51
C PRO A 162 1.23 -7.17 24.72
N HIS A 163 2.50 -6.73 24.74
CA HIS A 163 2.95 -5.59 23.94
C HIS A 163 4.38 -5.77 23.44
N ARG A 164 4.69 -5.16 22.31
CA ARG A 164 6.04 -5.16 21.72
C ARG A 164 6.24 -3.93 20.81
N PRO A 165 7.49 -3.58 20.47
CA PRO A 165 7.75 -2.56 19.47
C PRO A 165 7.07 -2.86 18.15
N ALA A 166 6.61 -1.81 17.48
CA ALA A 166 5.98 -1.89 16.18
C ALA A 166 7.04 -1.96 15.07
N ILE A 167 7.89 -3.01 15.08
CA ILE A 167 9.01 -3.18 14.14
C ILE A 167 8.47 -3.69 12.81
N ALA A 168 8.43 -2.82 11.83
CA ALA A 168 8.13 -3.09 10.43
C ALA A 168 8.42 -1.81 9.64
N ARG A 169 7.83 -1.59 8.45
CA ARG A 169 8.16 -0.43 7.64
C ARG A 169 6.91 0.16 6.98
N CYS A 170 6.79 1.48 7.01
CA CYS A 170 5.78 2.23 6.28
C CYS A 170 6.47 3.09 5.22
N GLU A 171 6.01 3.00 3.98
CA GLU A 171 6.53 3.76 2.85
C GLU A 171 5.42 4.60 2.22
N VAL A 172 5.82 5.72 1.60
CA VAL A 172 5.01 6.55 0.70
C VAL A 172 5.49 6.29 -0.71
N ILE A 173 4.58 6.16 -1.66
CA ILE A 173 4.85 6.08 -3.09
C ILE A 173 4.18 7.24 -3.80
N CYS A 174 4.95 8.13 -4.45
CA CYS A 174 4.41 9.19 -5.30
C CYS A 174 4.43 8.72 -6.74
N PHE A 175 3.28 8.83 -7.40
CA PHE A 175 3.06 8.29 -8.75
C PHE A 175 3.50 9.23 -9.87
N THR A 176 3.68 10.51 -9.55
CA THR A 176 4.01 11.60 -10.48
C THR A 176 4.53 12.79 -9.71
N PRO A 177 5.37 13.65 -10.30
CA PRO A 177 5.73 14.95 -9.73
C PRO A 177 4.62 16.00 -9.84
N ASP A 178 3.54 15.73 -10.60
CA ASP A 178 2.42 16.65 -10.78
C ASP A 178 1.46 16.56 -9.60
N ILE A 179 1.35 17.66 -8.85
CA ILE A 179 0.51 17.79 -7.65
C ILE A 179 -0.99 17.82 -7.97
N SER A 180 -1.37 18.16 -9.19
CA SER A 180 -2.76 18.33 -9.61
C SER A 180 -3.38 17.07 -10.23
N GLY A 181 -2.56 16.07 -10.53
CA GLY A 181 -2.96 14.87 -11.25
C GLY A 181 -3.80 13.88 -10.42
N SER A 182 -4.13 12.78 -11.06
CA SER A 182 -4.71 11.60 -10.41
C SER A 182 -4.21 10.33 -11.09
N PHE A 183 -4.39 9.18 -10.45
CA PHE A 183 -3.91 7.91 -11.00
C PHE A 183 -4.44 7.62 -12.41
N LYS A 184 -5.71 7.93 -12.71
CA LYS A 184 -6.33 7.74 -14.04
C LYS A 184 -5.67 8.57 -15.14
N GLU A 185 -5.04 9.70 -14.80
CA GLU A 185 -4.41 10.63 -15.76
C GLU A 185 -3.01 10.19 -16.15
N LEU A 186 -2.40 9.31 -15.37
CA LEU A 186 -1.08 8.77 -15.70
C LEU A 186 -1.10 8.07 -17.07
N PRO A 187 -0.04 8.21 -17.89
CA PRO A 187 0.12 7.39 -19.08
C PRO A 187 0.31 5.91 -18.67
N VAL A 188 -0.08 5.00 -19.55
CA VAL A 188 -0.07 3.55 -19.25
C VAL A 188 1.33 3.04 -18.88
N ASN A 189 2.38 3.56 -19.54
CA ASN A 189 3.77 3.22 -19.20
C ASN A 189 4.12 3.64 -17.75
N ARG A 190 3.65 4.81 -17.28
CA ARG A 190 3.86 5.25 -15.89
C ARG A 190 3.11 4.36 -14.90
N ILE A 191 1.88 3.95 -15.21
CA ILE A 191 1.15 2.98 -14.39
C ILE A 191 1.92 1.66 -14.34
N ARG A 192 2.55 1.25 -15.45
CA ARG A 192 3.42 0.07 -15.46
C ARG A 192 4.61 0.23 -14.50
N THR A 193 5.26 1.40 -14.50
CA THR A 193 6.37 1.70 -13.57
C THR A 193 5.89 1.66 -12.10
N VAL A 194 4.68 2.14 -11.81
CA VAL A 194 4.07 2.01 -10.47
C VAL A 194 3.89 0.54 -10.08
N ILE A 195 3.41 -0.31 -11.00
CA ILE A 195 3.26 -1.76 -10.76
C ILE A 195 4.63 -2.41 -10.49
N GLU A 196 5.67 -2.04 -11.25
CA GLU A 196 7.03 -2.51 -11.01
C GLU A 196 7.57 -2.07 -9.63
N ALA A 197 7.28 -0.83 -9.24
CA ALA A 197 7.64 -0.32 -7.91
C ALA A 197 6.92 -1.10 -6.80
N TRP A 198 5.62 -1.35 -6.93
CA TRP A 198 4.87 -2.18 -5.97
C TRP A 198 5.44 -3.61 -5.86
N ALA A 199 5.74 -4.25 -6.99
CA ALA A 199 6.33 -5.59 -7.03
C ALA A 199 7.71 -5.61 -6.37
N HIS A 200 8.57 -4.65 -6.71
CA HIS A 200 9.91 -4.50 -6.12
C HIS A 200 9.82 -4.28 -4.59
N ARG A 201 8.92 -3.41 -4.13
CA ARG A 201 8.76 -3.17 -2.70
C ARG A 201 8.15 -4.34 -1.97
N THR A 202 7.15 -5.03 -2.57
CA THR A 202 6.59 -6.27 -2.02
C THR A 202 7.70 -7.29 -1.75
N LYS A 203 8.57 -7.55 -2.74
CA LYS A 203 9.71 -8.45 -2.59
C LYS A 203 10.65 -8.02 -1.46
N ALA A 204 11.09 -6.76 -1.48
CA ALA A 204 12.07 -6.25 -0.53
C ALA A 204 11.54 -6.22 0.92
N LEU A 205 10.29 -5.80 1.11
CA LEU A 205 9.66 -5.73 2.43
C LEU A 205 9.31 -7.13 2.97
N SER A 206 8.91 -8.07 2.09
CA SER A 206 8.64 -9.46 2.49
C SER A 206 9.90 -10.22 2.93
N ALA A 207 11.08 -9.75 2.54
CA ALA A 207 12.35 -10.32 2.98
C ALA A 207 12.80 -9.88 4.39
N ILE A 208 12.12 -8.90 4.99
CA ILE A 208 12.39 -8.43 6.36
C ILE A 208 11.83 -9.47 7.35
N PRO A 209 12.66 -10.04 8.27
CA PRO A 209 12.23 -11.13 9.15
C PRO A 209 11.03 -10.80 10.05
N GLU A 210 10.89 -9.53 10.44
CA GLU A 210 9.82 -9.06 11.32
C GLU A 210 8.50 -8.83 10.58
N VAL A 211 8.51 -8.79 9.23
CA VAL A 211 7.33 -8.52 8.42
C VAL A 211 6.53 -9.80 8.20
N ARG A 212 5.23 -9.75 8.52
CA ARG A 212 4.26 -10.84 8.31
C ARG A 212 3.31 -10.59 7.14
N HIS A 213 3.15 -9.33 6.72
CA HIS A 213 2.28 -8.97 5.60
C HIS A 213 2.69 -7.62 4.98
N VAL A 214 2.57 -7.50 3.65
CA VAL A 214 2.83 -6.26 2.89
C VAL A 214 1.54 -5.81 2.22
N TYR A 215 1.20 -4.51 2.36
CA TYR A 215 -0.08 -3.96 1.96
C TYR A 215 0.10 -2.62 1.23
N PRO A 216 0.18 -2.63 -0.11
CA PRO A 216 0.12 -1.42 -0.93
C PRO A 216 -1.31 -0.92 -1.02
N PHE A 217 -1.51 0.40 -0.81
CA PHE A 217 -2.82 1.02 -0.90
C PHE A 217 -2.73 2.49 -1.28
N GLU A 218 -3.82 3.02 -1.80
CA GLU A 218 -4.04 4.43 -2.07
C GLU A 218 -5.33 4.89 -1.37
N ASN A 219 -5.27 6.02 -0.71
CA ASN A 219 -6.42 6.75 -0.23
C ASN A 219 -6.57 8.01 -1.05
N ARG A 220 -7.74 8.27 -1.63
CA ARG A 220 -8.04 9.49 -2.37
C ARG A 220 -9.29 10.18 -1.83
N GLY A 221 -9.17 11.46 -1.50
CA GLY A 221 -10.26 12.31 -1.05
C GLY A 221 -10.16 12.69 0.43
N GLU A 222 -10.54 13.92 0.73
CA GLU A 222 -10.59 14.46 2.10
C GLU A 222 -11.59 13.67 2.96
N GLU A 223 -12.63 13.14 2.35
CA GLU A 223 -13.67 12.32 2.96
C GLU A 223 -13.13 11.04 3.62
N ILE A 224 -11.97 10.59 3.18
CA ILE A 224 -11.27 9.41 3.72
C ILE A 224 -10.16 9.82 4.70
N GLY A 225 -9.99 11.12 4.94
CA GLY A 225 -8.96 11.66 5.83
C GLY A 225 -7.58 11.76 5.16
N VAL A 226 -7.54 11.92 3.85
CA VAL A 226 -6.30 12.26 3.11
C VAL A 226 -5.83 13.63 3.56
N THR A 227 -4.53 13.73 3.87
CA THR A 227 -3.91 14.96 4.40
C THR A 227 -3.02 15.68 3.40
N LEU A 228 -2.78 15.11 2.23
CA LEU A 228 -1.98 15.67 1.13
C LEU A 228 -2.71 15.40 -0.19
N GLN A 229 -2.89 16.41 -1.02
CA GLN A 229 -3.61 16.28 -2.30
C GLN A 229 -2.75 15.66 -3.41
N HIS A 230 -1.44 15.72 -3.29
CA HIS A 230 -0.50 15.12 -4.23
C HIS A 230 -0.82 13.64 -4.48
N PRO A 231 -0.88 13.15 -5.72
CA PRO A 231 -1.18 11.76 -6.03
C PRO A 231 -0.14 10.80 -5.45
N HIS A 232 -0.51 10.12 -4.38
CA HIS A 232 0.37 9.18 -3.71
C HIS A 232 -0.39 8.00 -3.13
N GLY A 233 0.32 6.90 -3.00
CA GLY A 233 -0.10 5.74 -2.21
C GLY A 233 0.81 5.51 -1.03
N GLN A 234 0.56 4.45 -0.32
CA GLN A 234 1.36 3.98 0.79
C GLN A 234 1.62 2.48 0.66
N ILE A 235 2.73 2.03 1.21
CA ILE A 235 3.03 0.60 1.32
C ILE A 235 3.34 0.33 2.78
N TYR A 236 2.39 -0.31 3.46
CA TYR A 236 2.58 -0.71 4.84
C TYR A 236 3.08 -2.15 4.89
N SER A 237 4.11 -2.40 5.67
CA SER A 237 4.39 -3.74 6.16
C SER A 237 3.93 -3.86 7.60
N TYR A 238 3.42 -5.03 7.97
CA TYR A 238 2.89 -5.29 9.30
C TYR A 238 3.72 -6.36 10.00
N PRO A 239 3.99 -6.19 11.30
CA PRO A 239 4.68 -7.21 12.10
C PRO A 239 3.75 -8.38 12.52
N GLU A 240 2.48 -8.29 12.16
CA GLU A 240 1.42 -9.28 12.38
C GLU A 240 0.59 -9.49 11.12
N ILE A 241 -0.01 -10.66 10.98
CA ILE A 241 -1.01 -10.88 9.91
C ILE A 241 -2.28 -10.10 10.28
N PRO A 242 -2.71 -9.11 9.46
CA PRO A 242 -3.90 -8.32 9.75
C PRO A 242 -5.17 -9.20 9.88
N PRO A 243 -6.15 -8.82 10.70
CA PRO A 243 -7.35 -9.62 10.97
C PRO A 243 -8.08 -10.06 9.70
N ARG A 244 -8.16 -9.20 8.69
CA ARG A 244 -8.79 -9.51 7.40
C ARG A 244 -8.08 -10.67 6.69
N ILE A 245 -6.77 -10.62 6.57
CA ILE A 245 -5.98 -11.67 5.89
C ILE A 245 -6.02 -12.96 6.70
N ARG A 246 -5.96 -12.88 8.03
CA ARG A 246 -6.12 -14.05 8.92
C ARG A 246 -7.46 -14.75 8.69
N ASN A 247 -8.55 -13.98 8.57
CA ASN A 247 -9.87 -14.53 8.29
C ASN A 247 -9.94 -15.18 6.90
N ILE A 248 -9.31 -14.60 5.87
CA ILE A 248 -9.22 -15.19 4.53
C ILE A 248 -8.46 -16.51 4.60
N VAL A 249 -7.28 -16.54 5.23
CA VAL A 249 -6.49 -17.78 5.42
C VAL A 249 -7.32 -18.85 6.13
N HIS A 250 -7.99 -18.48 7.22
CA HIS A 250 -8.84 -19.43 7.98
C HIS A 250 -9.95 -20.00 7.09
N SER A 251 -10.68 -19.15 6.36
CA SER A 251 -11.76 -19.57 5.47
C SER A 251 -11.26 -20.46 4.34
N SER A 252 -10.11 -20.11 3.73
CA SER A 252 -9.52 -20.90 2.64
C SER A 252 -9.02 -22.26 3.11
N LYS A 253 -8.39 -22.34 4.30
CA LYS A 253 -7.98 -23.61 4.93
C LYS A 253 -9.19 -24.52 5.17
N LYS A 254 -10.21 -23.98 5.83
CA LYS A 254 -11.45 -24.71 6.12
C LYS A 254 -12.12 -25.19 4.83
N TYR A 255 -12.23 -24.34 3.82
CA TYR A 255 -12.84 -24.69 2.55
C TYR A 255 -12.08 -25.84 1.85
N ARG A 256 -10.74 -25.78 1.83
CA ARG A 256 -9.89 -26.82 1.24
C ARG A 256 -10.04 -28.16 1.99
N GLU A 257 -10.16 -28.12 3.32
CA GLU A 257 -10.41 -29.31 4.14
C GLU A 257 -11.77 -29.96 3.84
N GLU A 258 -12.81 -29.14 3.64
CA GLU A 258 -14.19 -29.60 3.40
C GLU A 258 -14.46 -30.01 1.95
N ASN A 259 -13.85 -29.34 0.96
CA ASN A 259 -14.17 -29.50 -0.46
C ASN A 259 -13.04 -30.12 -1.29
N GLY A 260 -11.79 -30.11 -0.79
CA GLY A 260 -10.64 -30.64 -1.50
C GLY A 260 -10.13 -29.74 -2.66
N SER A 261 -10.69 -28.52 -2.81
CA SER A 261 -10.37 -27.54 -3.86
C SER A 261 -9.93 -26.20 -3.28
N ASP A 262 -9.48 -25.29 -4.12
CA ASP A 262 -9.07 -23.95 -3.71
C ASP A 262 -10.26 -22.99 -3.70
N LEU A 263 -10.45 -22.25 -2.59
CA LEU A 263 -11.58 -21.32 -2.42
C LEU A 263 -11.60 -20.22 -3.48
N PHE A 264 -10.43 -19.66 -3.84
CA PHE A 264 -10.36 -18.58 -4.82
C PHE A 264 -10.63 -19.07 -6.25
N ASP A 265 -10.18 -20.28 -6.60
CA ASP A 265 -10.45 -20.88 -7.91
C ASP A 265 -11.94 -21.16 -8.08
N ASP A 266 -12.57 -21.77 -7.07
CA ASP A 266 -14.00 -22.09 -7.10
C ASP A 266 -14.86 -20.82 -7.07
N LEU A 267 -14.49 -19.82 -6.26
CA LEU A 267 -15.15 -18.51 -6.23
C LEU A 267 -15.10 -17.81 -7.60
N LEU A 268 -13.92 -17.74 -8.20
CA LEU A 268 -13.75 -17.08 -9.50
C LEU A 268 -14.51 -17.81 -10.61
N SER A 269 -14.50 -19.14 -10.57
CA SER A 269 -15.27 -19.97 -11.50
C SER A 269 -16.76 -19.74 -11.38
N ALA A 270 -17.29 -19.68 -10.14
CA ALA A 270 -18.70 -19.39 -9.89
C ALA A 270 -19.10 -17.99 -10.33
N GLU A 271 -18.28 -16.96 -10.10
CA GLU A 271 -18.54 -15.59 -10.58
C GLU A 271 -18.57 -15.51 -12.10
N LEU A 272 -17.64 -16.21 -12.78
CA LEU A 272 -17.59 -16.27 -14.25
C LEU A 272 -18.79 -17.03 -14.85
N GLU A 273 -19.25 -18.12 -14.21
CA GLU A 273 -20.42 -18.88 -14.63
C GLU A 273 -21.70 -18.08 -14.45
N GLU A 274 -21.90 -17.43 -13.31
CA GLU A 274 -23.06 -16.58 -13.03
C GLU A 274 -23.08 -15.32 -13.91
N GLY A 275 -21.94 -14.66 -14.10
CA GLY A 275 -21.74 -13.52 -14.99
C GLY A 275 -22.38 -12.20 -14.55
N THR A 276 -23.36 -12.21 -13.63
CA THR A 276 -24.15 -11.02 -13.27
C THR A 276 -23.34 -9.92 -12.63
N ARG A 277 -22.27 -10.28 -11.91
CA ARG A 277 -21.36 -9.35 -11.20
C ARG A 277 -20.05 -9.08 -11.93
N ILE A 278 -19.81 -9.72 -13.08
CA ILE A 278 -18.64 -9.46 -13.92
C ILE A 278 -18.78 -8.10 -14.61
N ILE A 279 -17.72 -7.31 -14.55
CA ILE A 279 -17.61 -6.00 -15.22
C ILE A 279 -16.81 -6.16 -16.51
N ASP A 280 -15.62 -6.74 -16.45
CA ASP A 280 -14.71 -6.95 -17.58
C ASP A 280 -13.79 -8.15 -17.35
N CYS A 281 -13.26 -8.68 -18.44
CA CYS A 281 -12.31 -9.77 -18.44
C CYS A 281 -11.21 -9.46 -19.46
N THR A 282 -9.94 -9.52 -19.01
CA THR A 282 -8.78 -9.52 -19.89
C THR A 282 -8.20 -10.94 -20.04
N ASP A 283 -7.09 -11.06 -20.74
CA ASP A 283 -6.40 -12.35 -20.86
C ASP A 283 -5.91 -12.86 -19.50
N HIS A 284 -5.53 -11.95 -18.59
CA HIS A 284 -4.91 -12.29 -17.31
C HIS A 284 -5.73 -11.91 -16.08
N PHE A 285 -6.74 -11.05 -16.18
CA PHE A 285 -7.51 -10.56 -15.03
C PHE A 285 -9.01 -10.65 -15.23
N VAL A 286 -9.73 -10.72 -14.11
CA VAL A 286 -11.17 -10.57 -14.03
C VAL A 286 -11.51 -9.39 -13.14
N VAL A 287 -12.40 -8.51 -13.60
CA VAL A 287 -12.95 -7.37 -12.86
C VAL A 287 -14.39 -7.66 -12.50
N PHE A 288 -14.71 -7.67 -11.23
CA PHE A 288 -16.07 -8.02 -10.78
C PHE A 288 -16.42 -7.34 -9.46
N VAL A 289 -17.69 -7.31 -9.12
CA VAL A 289 -18.18 -6.88 -7.81
C VAL A 289 -18.33 -8.12 -6.93
N PRO A 290 -17.66 -8.19 -5.76
CA PRO A 290 -17.82 -9.38 -4.91
C PRO A 290 -19.26 -9.54 -4.44
N ALA A 291 -19.77 -10.79 -4.41
CA ALA A 291 -21.15 -11.10 -4.03
C ALA A 291 -21.55 -10.58 -2.65
N ALA A 292 -20.58 -10.38 -1.76
CA ALA A 292 -20.75 -9.79 -0.43
C ALA A 292 -20.10 -8.40 -0.33
N ALA A 293 -20.31 -7.55 -1.34
CA ALA A 293 -19.82 -6.17 -1.33
C ALA A 293 -20.31 -5.39 -0.12
N LYS A 294 -19.43 -4.70 0.57
CA LYS A 294 -19.69 -3.95 1.80
C LYS A 294 -19.99 -2.48 1.57
N TRP A 295 -19.56 -1.95 0.43
CA TRP A 295 -19.58 -0.54 0.13
C TRP A 295 -20.50 -0.21 -1.04
N PRO A 296 -21.05 1.02 -1.10
CA PRO A 296 -21.94 1.45 -2.18
C PRO A 296 -21.32 1.42 -3.57
N LEU A 297 -20.01 1.58 -3.64
CA LEU A 297 -19.15 1.29 -4.78
C LEU A 297 -18.06 0.37 -4.26
N GLU A 298 -17.98 -0.84 -4.78
CA GLU A 298 -16.91 -1.79 -4.48
C GLU A 298 -16.64 -2.63 -5.73
N VAL A 299 -15.36 -2.83 -6.04
CA VAL A 299 -14.91 -3.61 -7.18
C VAL A 299 -13.64 -4.37 -6.82
N MET A 300 -13.49 -5.54 -7.36
CA MET A 300 -12.32 -6.40 -7.21
C MET A 300 -11.68 -6.68 -8.56
N VAL A 301 -10.34 -6.66 -8.60
CA VAL A 301 -9.55 -7.14 -9.75
C VAL A 301 -8.73 -8.31 -9.27
N MET A 302 -8.89 -9.45 -9.91
CA MET A 302 -8.23 -10.70 -9.53
C MET A 302 -7.51 -11.32 -10.73
N PRO A 303 -6.23 -11.74 -10.59
CA PRO A 303 -5.56 -12.50 -11.64
C PRO A 303 -6.29 -13.82 -11.90
N ARG A 304 -6.38 -14.25 -13.17
CA ARG A 304 -6.91 -15.59 -13.53
C ARG A 304 -6.02 -16.71 -13.00
N ARG A 305 -4.73 -16.52 -13.05
CA ARG A 305 -3.75 -17.44 -12.45
C ARG A 305 -3.67 -17.20 -10.94
N SER A 306 -3.58 -18.25 -10.14
CA SER A 306 -3.33 -18.13 -8.71
C SER A 306 -1.91 -17.62 -8.48
N VAL A 307 -1.80 -16.37 -8.01
CA VAL A 307 -0.54 -15.74 -7.61
C VAL A 307 -0.68 -15.16 -6.20
N PRO A 308 0.34 -15.29 -5.34
CA PRO A 308 0.23 -14.87 -3.95
C PRO A 308 0.39 -13.34 -3.77
N ASP A 309 1.17 -12.67 -4.62
CA ASP A 309 1.52 -11.26 -4.47
C ASP A 309 1.95 -10.60 -5.78
N LEU A 310 2.23 -9.30 -5.73
CA LEU A 310 2.63 -8.47 -6.87
C LEU A 310 4.00 -8.86 -7.45
N ASP A 311 4.95 -9.38 -6.64
CA ASP A 311 6.25 -9.85 -7.16
C ASP A 311 6.09 -11.09 -8.03
N ALA A 312 5.10 -11.94 -7.74
CA ALA A 312 4.82 -13.17 -8.47
C ALA A 312 4.08 -12.98 -9.80
N LEU A 313 3.62 -11.77 -10.13
CA LEU A 313 3.04 -11.45 -11.43
C LEU A 313 4.10 -11.55 -12.54
N SER A 314 3.75 -12.20 -13.64
CA SER A 314 4.61 -12.23 -14.84
C SER A 314 4.67 -10.86 -15.52
N GLN A 315 5.60 -10.71 -16.48
CA GLN A 315 5.71 -9.46 -17.23
C GLN A 315 4.47 -9.20 -18.09
N GLU A 316 3.89 -10.24 -18.68
CA GLU A 316 2.65 -10.17 -19.46
C GLU A 316 1.47 -9.79 -18.58
N GLU A 317 1.36 -10.37 -17.38
CA GLU A 317 0.33 -9.99 -16.40
C GLU A 317 0.45 -8.52 -15.98
N ARG A 318 1.67 -8.03 -15.71
CA ARG A 318 1.89 -6.63 -15.38
C ARG A 318 1.59 -5.70 -16.55
N ALA A 319 1.86 -6.13 -17.79
CA ALA A 319 1.55 -5.36 -19.01
C ALA A 319 0.03 -5.23 -19.24
N ASP A 320 -0.72 -6.31 -19.00
CA ASP A 320 -2.17 -6.35 -19.10
C ASP A 320 -2.85 -5.54 -17.97
N LEU A 321 -2.27 -5.55 -16.77
CA LEU A 321 -2.79 -4.84 -15.60
C LEU A 321 -2.75 -3.31 -15.77
N ALA A 322 -1.73 -2.73 -16.40
CA ALA A 322 -1.55 -1.29 -16.46
C ALA A 322 -2.71 -0.56 -17.19
N PRO A 323 -3.11 -0.93 -18.42
CA PRO A 323 -4.27 -0.32 -19.07
C PRO A 323 -5.59 -0.64 -18.35
N LEU A 324 -5.71 -1.83 -17.74
CA LEU A 324 -6.88 -2.21 -16.97
C LEU A 324 -7.09 -1.30 -15.75
N LEU A 325 -6.02 -1.02 -14.98
CA LEU A 325 -6.10 -0.07 -13.87
C LEU A 325 -6.50 1.32 -14.34
N LYS A 326 -5.91 1.83 -15.43
CA LYS A 326 -6.31 3.13 -15.99
C LYS A 326 -7.81 3.19 -16.28
N LYS A 327 -8.34 2.14 -16.91
CA LYS A 327 -9.76 2.02 -17.24
C LYS A 327 -10.62 1.99 -15.98
N LEU A 328 -10.23 1.17 -14.99
CA LEU A 328 -10.93 1.07 -13.71
C LEU A 328 -11.01 2.41 -12.97
N TYR A 329 -9.89 3.10 -12.80
CA TYR A 329 -9.86 4.38 -12.08
C TYR A 329 -10.64 5.48 -12.83
N THR A 330 -10.68 5.41 -14.16
CA THR A 330 -11.53 6.28 -14.98
C THR A 330 -13.01 6.00 -14.74
N ALA A 331 -13.41 4.74 -14.72
CA ALA A 331 -14.80 4.34 -14.44
C ALA A 331 -15.24 4.72 -13.03
N VAL A 332 -14.37 4.61 -12.02
CA VAL A 332 -14.67 5.03 -10.65
C VAL A 332 -15.05 6.51 -10.57
N ASP A 333 -14.39 7.39 -11.31
CA ASP A 333 -14.73 8.82 -11.34
C ASP A 333 -16.03 9.14 -12.09
N LYS A 334 -16.47 8.23 -12.97
CA LYS A 334 -17.74 8.36 -13.69
C LYS A 334 -18.91 7.66 -12.98
N PHE A 335 -18.66 6.95 -11.88
CA PHE A 335 -19.68 6.13 -11.23
C PHE A 335 -20.86 6.95 -10.70
N PHE A 336 -20.60 8.11 -10.11
CA PHE A 336 -21.61 9.02 -9.58
C PHE A 336 -21.78 10.21 -10.53
N ASP A 337 -22.97 10.43 -11.03
CA ASP A 337 -23.28 11.54 -11.93
C ASP A 337 -22.99 12.90 -11.27
N GLY A 338 -22.28 13.77 -11.96
CA GLY A 338 -21.92 15.11 -11.44
C GLY A 338 -20.81 15.13 -10.39
N VAL A 339 -20.11 14.02 -10.19
CA VAL A 339 -18.92 13.93 -9.32
C VAL A 339 -17.68 13.81 -10.20
N GLU A 340 -16.77 14.79 -10.14
CA GLU A 340 -15.54 14.79 -10.94
C GLU A 340 -14.46 13.87 -10.35
N ARG A 341 -14.39 13.78 -9.02
CA ARG A 341 -13.40 13.00 -8.28
C ARG A 341 -14.09 12.21 -7.16
N THR A 342 -14.31 10.92 -7.41
CA THR A 342 -14.88 10.02 -6.40
C THR A 342 -13.83 9.69 -5.35
N PRO A 343 -14.09 9.91 -4.04
CA PRO A 343 -13.18 9.45 -2.99
C PRO A 343 -13.16 7.93 -2.96
N TYR A 344 -11.97 7.32 -2.81
CA TYR A 344 -11.83 5.86 -2.73
C TYR A 344 -10.67 5.42 -1.88
N ILE A 345 -10.73 4.18 -1.45
CA ILE A 345 -9.60 3.39 -0.99
C ILE A 345 -9.38 2.27 -2.01
N ALA A 346 -8.17 2.19 -2.55
CA ALA A 346 -7.74 1.10 -3.42
C ALA A 346 -6.59 0.36 -2.76
N SER A 347 -6.66 -0.95 -2.67
CA SER A 347 -5.69 -1.73 -1.91
C SER A 347 -5.42 -3.11 -2.48
N TRP A 348 -4.15 -3.51 -2.49
CA TRP A 348 -3.72 -4.84 -2.88
C TRP A 348 -3.71 -5.78 -1.67
N ASN A 349 -4.61 -6.76 -1.68
CA ASN A 349 -4.63 -7.84 -0.72
C ASN A 349 -3.70 -8.94 -1.23
N GLN A 350 -2.66 -9.23 -0.47
CA GLN A 350 -1.60 -10.17 -0.81
C GLN A 350 -1.54 -11.31 0.22
N ALA A 351 -0.89 -12.40 -0.15
CA ALA A 351 -0.60 -13.47 0.78
C ALA A 351 0.35 -12.99 1.89
N PRO A 352 0.22 -13.53 3.11
CA PRO A 352 1.19 -13.28 4.16
C PRO A 352 2.58 -13.83 3.78
N THR A 353 3.62 -13.33 4.46
CA THR A 353 5.00 -13.81 4.27
C THR A 353 5.25 -15.17 4.91
N VAL A 354 4.35 -15.59 5.79
CA VAL A 354 4.39 -16.85 6.54
C VAL A 354 4.15 -18.02 5.58
N PRO A 355 5.12 -18.95 5.38
CA PRO A 355 5.05 -19.97 4.34
C PRO A 355 3.81 -20.86 4.40
N GLU A 356 3.39 -21.27 5.61
CA GLU A 356 2.24 -22.17 5.84
C GLU A 356 0.87 -21.53 5.53
N ASP A 357 0.83 -20.19 5.39
CA ASP A 357 -0.39 -19.45 5.10
C ASP A 357 -0.43 -18.90 3.67
N ARG A 358 0.72 -18.90 3.00
CA ARG A 358 0.92 -18.22 1.71
C ARG A 358 0.04 -18.78 0.58
N ASP A 359 -0.18 -20.08 0.55
CA ASP A 359 -0.97 -20.77 -0.48
C ASP A 359 -2.48 -20.68 -0.28
N TYR A 360 -2.93 -19.90 0.73
CA TYR A 360 -4.34 -19.73 1.06
C TYR A 360 -4.88 -18.33 0.75
N VAL A 361 -4.06 -17.46 0.15
CA VAL A 361 -4.47 -16.12 -0.27
C VAL A 361 -4.00 -15.87 -1.69
N ARG A 362 -4.93 -15.53 -2.58
CA ARG A 362 -4.65 -15.08 -3.95
C ARG A 362 -4.61 -13.56 -3.99
N LEU A 363 -3.63 -13.00 -4.69
CA LEU A 363 -3.53 -11.57 -4.96
C LEU A 363 -4.85 -11.02 -5.52
N HIS A 364 -5.36 -9.93 -4.97
CA HIS A 364 -6.47 -9.20 -5.55
C HIS A 364 -6.45 -7.72 -5.14
N LEU A 365 -6.79 -6.85 -6.08
CA LEU A 365 -7.12 -5.47 -5.76
C LEU A 365 -8.55 -5.41 -5.23
N GLN A 366 -8.77 -4.64 -4.18
CA GLN A 366 -10.08 -4.17 -3.79
C GLN A 366 -10.08 -2.64 -3.83
N LEU A 367 -11.00 -2.08 -4.60
CA LEU A 367 -11.26 -0.65 -4.62
C LEU A 367 -12.69 -0.40 -4.17
N PHE A 368 -12.87 0.55 -3.25
CA PHE A 368 -14.20 0.92 -2.77
C PHE A 368 -14.30 2.39 -2.42
N SER A 369 -15.51 2.92 -2.43
CA SER A 369 -15.83 4.28 -2.04
C SER A 369 -16.82 4.32 -0.88
N LEU A 370 -16.61 5.29 0.02
CA LEU A 370 -17.56 5.64 1.07
C LEU A 370 -18.75 6.44 0.52
N MET A 371 -18.64 6.97 -0.71
CA MET A 371 -19.72 7.74 -1.33
C MET A 371 -20.88 6.80 -1.71
N ARG A 372 -22.10 7.10 -1.27
CA ARG A 372 -23.30 6.34 -1.62
C ARG A 372 -24.21 7.05 -2.62
N SER A 373 -24.07 8.35 -2.75
CA SER A 373 -24.66 9.19 -3.78
C SER A 373 -23.89 10.50 -3.84
N PRO A 374 -24.04 11.34 -4.88
CA PRO A 374 -23.38 12.63 -4.94
C PRO A 374 -23.53 13.43 -3.62
N HIS A 375 -22.41 13.86 -3.04
CA HIS A 375 -22.32 14.61 -1.79
C HIS A 375 -22.88 13.91 -0.53
N ARG A 376 -23.06 12.58 -0.56
CA ARG A 376 -23.49 11.80 0.62
C ARG A 376 -22.56 10.62 0.85
N LEU A 377 -22.03 10.53 2.07
CA LEU A 377 -21.13 9.47 2.48
C LEU A 377 -21.87 8.40 3.28
N LYS A 378 -21.40 7.16 3.15
CA LYS A 378 -21.70 6.06 4.05
C LYS A 378 -20.74 6.13 5.24
N TYR A 379 -21.21 6.64 6.35
CA TYR A 379 -20.48 6.57 7.61
C TYR A 379 -20.63 5.17 8.22
N LEU A 380 -19.54 4.64 8.77
CA LEU A 380 -19.61 3.43 9.56
C LEU A 380 -20.25 3.76 10.91
N ALA A 381 -21.38 3.13 11.20
CA ALA A 381 -22.14 3.33 12.43
C ALA A 381 -21.92 2.20 13.42
N GLY A 382 -22.81 2.06 14.41
CA GLY A 382 -22.65 1.13 15.52
C GLY A 382 -22.57 -0.35 15.10
N SER A 383 -23.28 -0.75 14.04
CA SER A 383 -23.24 -2.13 13.54
C SER A 383 -21.87 -2.45 12.93
N GLU A 384 -21.37 -1.63 12.03
CA GLU A 384 -20.11 -1.86 11.34
C GLU A 384 -18.92 -1.63 12.28
N SER A 385 -18.88 -0.47 12.98
CA SER A 385 -17.74 -0.08 13.82
C SER A 385 -17.70 -0.83 15.14
N GLY A 386 -18.87 -1.14 15.73
CA GLY A 386 -18.94 -1.79 17.04
C GLY A 386 -18.98 -3.32 16.97
N MET A 387 -19.68 -3.89 15.98
CA MET A 387 -19.89 -5.34 15.87
C MET A 387 -19.22 -5.96 14.63
N GLY A 388 -18.67 -5.17 13.72
CA GLY A 388 -18.10 -5.68 12.47
C GLY A 388 -19.15 -6.27 11.51
N PHE A 389 -20.44 -5.99 11.74
CA PHE A 389 -21.53 -6.47 10.90
C PHE A 389 -21.94 -5.41 9.87
N TRP A 390 -21.61 -5.68 8.61
CA TRP A 390 -21.75 -4.73 7.51
C TRP A 390 -23.18 -4.66 6.97
N ILE A 391 -23.63 -3.44 6.64
CA ILE A 391 -24.91 -3.16 6.02
C ILE A 391 -24.63 -2.38 4.74
N ASN A 392 -25.07 -2.89 3.59
CA ASN A 392 -24.95 -2.19 2.31
C ASN A 392 -26.32 -1.66 1.87
N ASP A 393 -26.37 -0.45 1.32
CA ASP A 393 -27.60 0.22 0.86
C ASP A 393 -27.96 -0.13 -0.60
N THR A 394 -27.14 -0.95 -1.29
CA THR A 394 -27.32 -1.37 -2.69
C THR A 394 -26.95 -2.85 -2.86
N THR A 395 -27.19 -3.41 -4.04
CA THR A 395 -26.80 -4.80 -4.34
C THR A 395 -25.53 -4.85 -5.21
N PRO A 396 -24.74 -5.91 -5.10
CA PRO A 396 -23.55 -6.11 -5.94
C PRO A 396 -23.88 -6.10 -7.44
N GLU A 397 -25.01 -6.69 -7.82
CA GLU A 397 -25.49 -6.76 -9.22
C GLU A 397 -25.76 -5.35 -9.78
N HIS A 398 -26.36 -4.47 -8.97
CA HIS A 398 -26.61 -3.07 -9.36
C HIS A 398 -25.31 -2.29 -9.53
N ILE A 399 -24.34 -2.48 -8.62
CA ILE A 399 -23.00 -1.88 -8.73
C ILE A 399 -22.32 -2.35 -10.03
N ALA A 400 -22.35 -3.64 -10.33
CA ALA A 400 -21.74 -4.21 -11.52
C ALA A 400 -22.44 -3.70 -12.81
N GLN A 401 -23.77 -3.60 -12.79
CA GLN A 401 -24.53 -3.03 -13.90
C GLN A 401 -24.09 -1.58 -14.16
N ARG A 402 -24.01 -0.75 -13.11
CA ARG A 402 -23.57 0.65 -13.27
C ARG A 402 -22.16 0.76 -13.84
N PHE A 403 -21.23 -0.08 -13.38
CA PHE A 403 -19.89 -0.14 -13.97
C PHE A 403 -19.92 -0.50 -15.46
N ARG A 404 -20.68 -1.51 -15.88
CA ARG A 404 -20.79 -1.88 -17.31
C ARG A 404 -21.34 -0.75 -18.18
N GLU A 405 -22.29 0.04 -17.67
CA GLU A 405 -22.86 1.21 -18.38
C GLU A 405 -21.81 2.29 -18.71
N ILE A 406 -20.80 2.45 -17.85
CA ILE A 406 -19.77 3.51 -17.97
C ILE A 406 -18.38 2.99 -18.37
N TRP A 407 -18.22 1.65 -18.47
CA TRP A 407 -16.91 1.02 -18.62
C TRP A 407 -16.21 1.35 -19.93
N ASP A 408 -16.95 1.42 -21.02
CA ASP A 408 -16.44 1.70 -22.37
C ASP A 408 -16.68 3.14 -22.82
N ASP A 409 -17.26 3.98 -21.97
CA ASP A 409 -17.40 5.41 -22.26
C ASP A 409 -16.02 6.08 -22.32
N LYS A 410 -15.73 6.74 -23.46
CA LYS A 410 -14.47 7.45 -23.72
C LYS A 410 -14.40 8.80 -23.02
#